data_741fdde6873958cea8ea3a5aa9ecb23c
#
_entry.id   741fdde6873958cea8ea3a5aa9ecb23c
#
_cell.length_a   1.000
_cell.length_b   1.000
_cell.length_c   1.000
_cell.angle_alpha   90.00
_cell.angle_beta   90.00
_cell.angle_gamma   90.00
#
_symmetry.space_group_name_H-M   'P 1'
#
loop_
_entity.id
_entity.type
_entity.pdbx_description
1 polymer ?
#
loop_
_entity_poly.entity_id
_entity_poly.type
_entity_poly.pdbx_seq_one_letter_code
_entity_poly.pdbx_strand_id
1 'polypeptide(L)'
;MLLQLRKRYRLGVVTNGIDRVQRSRLAVSGLAALFEAVVTSQGCGFAKPDPRILHVALDVLGVSPGHALYVGDDPPTDGGAAAAAGVRFCWRDRGQPVAGRRPRRRVENLRELLPLLLPGAPRTL
;
A
#
# COMPACT_ATOMS: atom_id res chain seq x y z
N MET A 1 -15.38 -0.87 -2.64
CA MET A 1 -14.42 -1.19 -1.57
C MET A 1 -13.59 0.03 -1.19
N LEU A 2 -12.86 0.64 -2.13
CA LEU A 2 -12.01 1.81 -1.83
C LEU A 2 -12.81 3.02 -1.34
N LEU A 3 -14.01 3.26 -1.88
CA LEU A 3 -14.87 4.34 -1.43
C LEU A 3 -15.25 4.21 0.04
N GLN A 4 -15.47 2.97 0.52
CA GLN A 4 -15.79 2.71 1.92
C GLN A 4 -14.59 2.97 2.82
N LEU A 5 -13.40 2.53 2.41
CA LEU A 5 -12.16 2.78 3.15
C LEU A 5 -11.82 4.26 3.21
N ARG A 6 -12.04 5.01 2.13
CA ARG A 6 -11.73 6.43 2.07
C ARG A 6 -12.51 7.26 3.08
N LYS A 7 -13.67 6.80 3.50
CA LYS A 7 -14.46 7.48 4.53
C LYS A 7 -13.79 7.48 5.90
N ARG A 8 -12.85 6.54 6.14
CA ARG A 8 -12.19 6.33 7.42
C ARG A 8 -10.69 6.52 7.36
N TYR A 9 -10.10 6.32 6.20
CA TYR A 9 -8.66 6.31 6.02
C TYR A 9 -8.26 7.22 4.87
N ARG A 10 -7.05 7.76 4.96
CA ARG A 10 -6.40 8.41 3.84
C ARG A 10 -5.77 7.33 2.98
N LEU A 11 -6.06 7.37 1.69
CA LEU A 11 -5.56 6.37 0.75
C LEU A 11 -4.42 6.92 -0.08
N GLY A 12 -3.39 6.09 -0.28
CA GLY A 12 -2.27 6.41 -1.13
C GLY A 12 -1.86 5.21 -1.99
N VAL A 13 -1.19 5.50 -3.08
CA VAL A 13 -0.58 4.49 -3.96
C VAL A 13 0.92 4.72 -3.97
N VAL A 14 1.66 3.62 -3.77
CA VAL A 14 3.12 3.60 -3.88
C VAL A 14 3.49 2.49 -4.85
N THR A 15 4.15 2.84 -5.94
CA THR A 15 4.45 1.89 -7.00
C THR A 15 5.82 2.13 -7.61
N ASN A 16 6.54 1.04 -7.89
CA ASN A 16 7.72 1.12 -8.74
C ASN A 16 7.26 1.27 -10.18
N GLY A 17 7.73 2.28 -10.87
CA GLY A 17 7.36 2.48 -12.26
C GLY A 17 7.50 3.90 -12.75
N ILE A 18 7.07 4.09 -13.99
CA ILE A 18 7.11 5.38 -14.68
C ILE A 18 5.91 6.21 -14.25
N ASP A 19 6.18 7.44 -13.78
CA ASP A 19 5.14 8.31 -13.21
C ASP A 19 3.96 8.52 -14.14
N ARG A 20 4.22 8.92 -15.37
CA ARG A 20 3.16 9.17 -16.36
C ARG A 20 2.30 7.93 -16.63
N VAL A 21 2.93 6.76 -16.73
CA VAL A 21 2.22 5.51 -17.00
C VAL A 21 1.30 5.13 -15.84
N GLN A 22 1.80 5.21 -14.61
CA GLN A 22 1.01 4.84 -13.44
C GLN A 22 -0.15 5.80 -13.21
N ARG A 23 0.10 7.11 -13.36
CA ARG A 23 -0.98 8.11 -13.24
C ARG A 23 -2.03 7.95 -14.32
N SER A 24 -1.62 7.61 -15.54
CA SER A 24 -2.54 7.33 -16.65
C SER A 24 -3.43 6.12 -16.34
N ARG A 25 -2.86 5.05 -15.80
CA ARG A 25 -3.64 3.86 -15.41
C ARG A 25 -4.68 4.19 -14.35
N LEU A 26 -4.33 5.00 -13.36
CA LEU A 26 -5.27 5.44 -12.33
C LEU A 26 -6.39 6.30 -12.91
N ALA A 27 -6.05 7.21 -13.81
CA ALA A 27 -7.03 8.08 -14.47
C ALA A 27 -8.02 7.27 -15.32
N VAL A 28 -7.51 6.34 -16.13
CA VAL A 28 -8.35 5.49 -16.98
C VAL A 28 -9.27 4.59 -16.16
N SER A 29 -8.80 4.06 -15.03
CA SER A 29 -9.61 3.22 -14.16
C SER A 29 -10.63 4.01 -13.31
N GLY A 30 -10.56 5.34 -13.31
CA GLY A 30 -11.42 6.18 -12.47
C GLY A 30 -11.02 6.21 -11.00
N LEU A 31 -9.86 5.69 -10.64
CA LEU A 31 -9.43 5.58 -9.24
C LEU A 31 -8.59 6.76 -8.76
N ALA A 32 -8.10 7.61 -9.67
CA ALA A 32 -7.17 8.68 -9.32
C ALA A 32 -7.69 9.59 -8.21
N ALA A 33 -8.97 9.93 -8.24
CA ALA A 33 -9.59 10.84 -7.26
C ALA A 33 -9.71 10.24 -5.86
N LEU A 34 -9.56 8.92 -5.71
CA LEU A 34 -9.67 8.25 -4.42
C LEU A 34 -8.39 8.34 -3.59
N PHE A 35 -7.26 8.70 -4.20
CA PHE A 35 -5.96 8.70 -3.54
C PHE A 35 -5.46 10.11 -3.30
N GLU A 36 -5.09 10.39 -2.05
CA GLU A 36 -4.49 11.67 -1.66
C GLU A 36 -3.00 11.73 -1.97
N ALA A 37 -2.35 10.58 -2.12
CA ALA A 37 -0.95 10.47 -2.51
C ALA A 37 -0.81 9.44 -3.61
N VAL A 38 -0.06 9.79 -4.66
CA VAL A 38 0.37 8.86 -5.71
C VAL A 38 1.88 9.04 -5.87
N VAL A 39 2.63 8.05 -5.42
CA VAL A 39 4.08 8.09 -5.41
C VAL A 39 4.63 6.98 -6.30
N THR A 40 5.43 7.37 -7.27
CA THR A 40 6.11 6.44 -8.17
C THR A 40 7.61 6.51 -7.95
N SER A 41 8.30 5.42 -8.24
CA SER A 41 9.77 5.39 -8.12
C SER A 41 10.43 6.40 -9.06
N GLN A 42 9.92 6.55 -10.26
CA GLN A 42 10.45 7.56 -11.19
C GLN A 42 10.22 8.98 -10.65
N GLY A 43 9.03 9.25 -10.12
CA GLY A 43 8.67 10.61 -9.69
C GLY A 43 9.43 11.06 -8.44
N CYS A 44 9.69 10.17 -7.49
CA CYS A 44 10.35 10.54 -6.23
C CYS A 44 11.84 10.20 -6.17
N GLY A 45 12.33 9.37 -7.08
CA GLY A 45 13.75 8.98 -7.12
C GLY A 45 14.13 7.81 -6.22
N PHE A 46 13.16 7.19 -5.54
CA PHE A 46 13.39 6.01 -4.70
C PHE A 46 12.50 4.87 -5.13
N ALA A 47 13.03 3.65 -5.16
CA ALA A 47 12.27 2.45 -5.55
C ALA A 47 12.23 1.46 -4.40
N LYS A 48 11.09 0.76 -4.23
CA LYS A 48 11.00 -0.33 -3.28
C LYS A 48 12.04 -1.42 -3.62
N PRO A 49 12.71 -2.02 -2.67
CA PRO A 49 12.44 -2.02 -1.22
C PRO A 49 13.04 -0.86 -0.42
N ASP A 50 13.50 0.21 -1.06
CA ASP A 50 13.99 1.37 -0.33
C ASP A 50 12.82 2.01 0.45
N PRO A 51 12.94 2.14 1.79
CA PRO A 51 11.84 2.67 2.60
C PRO A 51 11.52 4.14 2.32
N ARG A 52 12.43 4.89 1.71
CA ARG A 52 12.23 6.31 1.46
C ARG A 52 11.03 6.59 0.55
N ILE A 53 10.69 5.66 -0.35
CA ILE A 53 9.49 5.82 -1.18
C ILE A 53 8.21 5.84 -0.32
N LEU A 54 8.16 5.03 0.74
CA LEU A 54 7.02 5.04 1.67
C LEU A 54 7.00 6.30 2.52
N HIS A 55 8.17 6.80 2.92
CA HIS A 55 8.23 8.05 3.69
C HIS A 55 7.71 9.23 2.88
N VAL A 56 7.97 9.28 1.58
CA VAL A 56 7.40 10.33 0.70
C VAL A 56 5.87 10.27 0.73
N ALA A 57 5.29 9.09 0.61
CA ALA A 57 3.84 8.93 0.65
C ALA A 57 3.26 9.31 2.02
N LEU A 58 3.90 8.89 3.10
CA LEU A 58 3.45 9.21 4.46
C LEU A 58 3.48 10.72 4.73
N ASP A 59 4.50 11.40 4.23
CA ASP A 59 4.59 12.86 4.37
C ASP A 59 3.44 13.56 3.64
N VAL A 60 3.12 13.12 2.43
CA VAL A 60 1.98 13.67 1.68
C VAL A 60 0.67 13.41 2.42
N LEU A 61 0.50 12.21 2.96
CA LEU A 61 -0.71 11.85 3.71
C LEU A 61 -0.77 12.47 5.10
N GLY A 62 0.34 12.95 5.63
CA GLY A 62 0.40 13.50 6.99
C GLY A 62 0.21 12.43 8.06
N VAL A 63 0.69 11.22 7.81
CA VAL A 63 0.50 10.07 8.69
C VAL A 63 1.85 9.52 9.13
N SER A 64 1.98 9.15 10.41
CA SER A 64 3.20 8.52 10.90
C SER A 64 3.25 7.03 10.51
N PRO A 65 4.45 6.44 10.40
CA PRO A 65 4.59 5.03 9.99
C PRO A 65 3.77 4.05 10.83
N GLY A 66 3.74 4.25 12.14
CA GLY A 66 3.02 3.37 13.06
C GLY A 66 1.49 3.39 12.91
N HIS A 67 0.95 4.37 12.19
CA HIS A 67 -0.49 4.51 11.94
C HIS A 67 -0.87 4.16 10.50
N ALA A 68 0.04 3.55 9.74
CA ALA A 68 -0.18 3.18 8.35
C ALA A 68 -0.15 1.67 8.15
N LEU A 69 -0.88 1.22 7.15
CA LEU A 69 -0.82 -0.15 6.65
C LEU A 69 -0.47 -0.10 5.17
N TYR A 70 0.56 -0.83 4.77
CA TYR A 70 0.93 -1.00 3.37
C TYR A 70 0.48 -2.37 2.88
N VAL A 71 -0.24 -2.38 1.75
CA VAL A 71 -0.75 -3.61 1.13
C VAL A 71 -0.02 -3.81 -0.20
N GLY A 72 0.61 -4.95 -0.37
CA GLY A 72 1.36 -5.26 -1.59
C GLY A 72 1.37 -6.74 -1.89
N ASP A 73 1.71 -7.10 -3.12
CA ASP A 73 1.69 -8.48 -3.60
C ASP A 73 3.07 -9.13 -3.73
N ASP A 74 4.13 -8.37 -3.52
CA ASP A 74 5.52 -8.86 -3.58
C ASP A 74 6.20 -8.72 -2.22
N PRO A 75 6.19 -9.76 -1.37
CA PRO A 75 6.73 -9.67 -0.01
C PRO A 75 8.18 -9.18 0.08
N PRO A 76 9.13 -9.62 -0.75
CA PRO A 76 10.51 -9.11 -0.67
C PRO A 76 10.61 -7.61 -0.94
N THR A 77 9.89 -7.12 -1.94
CA THR A 77 9.94 -5.71 -2.35
C THR A 77 9.04 -4.85 -1.49
N ASP A 78 7.74 -5.19 -1.42
CA ASP A 78 6.74 -4.41 -0.69
C ASP A 78 6.90 -4.58 0.82
N GLY A 79 7.05 -5.82 1.28
CA GLY A 79 7.24 -6.12 2.69
C GLY A 79 8.57 -5.61 3.21
N GLY A 80 9.62 -5.68 2.39
CA GLY A 80 10.94 -5.14 2.73
C GLY A 80 10.92 -3.63 2.94
N ALA A 81 10.26 -2.90 2.05
CA ALA A 81 10.11 -1.45 2.20
C ALA A 81 9.31 -1.10 3.45
N ALA A 82 8.19 -1.80 3.68
CA ALA A 82 7.34 -1.57 4.85
C ALA A 82 8.10 -1.83 6.15
N ALA A 83 8.79 -2.95 6.27
CA ALA A 83 9.57 -3.28 7.46
C ALA A 83 10.63 -2.22 7.74
N ALA A 84 11.37 -1.80 6.73
CA ALA A 84 12.42 -0.79 6.88
C ALA A 84 11.85 0.60 7.22
N ALA A 85 10.63 0.89 6.79
CA ALA A 85 9.96 2.17 7.07
C ALA A 85 9.21 2.18 8.42
N GLY A 86 9.08 1.04 9.09
CA GLY A 86 8.29 0.93 10.31
C GLY A 86 6.78 0.91 10.07
N VAL A 87 6.36 0.47 8.90
CA VAL A 87 4.96 0.40 8.47
C VAL A 87 4.49 -1.05 8.53
N ARG A 88 3.29 -1.28 9.05
CA ARG A 88 2.69 -2.61 9.01
C ARG A 88 2.45 -3.04 7.58
N PHE A 89 2.68 -4.31 7.30
CA PHE A 89 2.51 -4.87 5.97
C PHE A 89 1.41 -5.92 5.94
N CYS A 90 0.55 -5.86 4.91
CA CYS A 90 -0.42 -6.89 4.61
C CYS A 90 -0.13 -7.43 3.21
N TRP A 91 0.15 -8.73 3.12
CA TRP A 91 0.43 -9.38 1.85
C TRP A 91 -0.87 -9.72 1.12
N ARG A 92 -0.99 -9.19 -0.09
CA ARG A 92 -2.05 -9.61 -1.00
C ARG A 92 -1.55 -10.83 -1.76
N ASP A 93 -1.97 -12.01 -1.32
CA ASP A 93 -1.52 -13.30 -1.86
C ASP A 93 -2.30 -13.62 -3.13
N ARG A 94 -1.60 -13.66 -4.26
CA ARG A 94 -2.17 -13.98 -5.57
C ARG A 94 -1.93 -15.44 -5.96
N GLY A 95 -1.45 -16.27 -5.03
CA GLY A 95 -1.14 -17.67 -5.28
C GLY A 95 0.24 -17.94 -5.88
N GLN A 96 1.03 -16.90 -6.11
CA GLN A 96 2.39 -17.06 -6.64
C GLN A 96 3.35 -17.60 -5.57
N PRO A 97 4.44 -18.27 -5.97
CA PRO A 97 5.49 -18.67 -5.04
C PRO A 97 6.12 -17.45 -4.37
N VAL A 98 6.48 -17.59 -3.10
CA VAL A 98 7.12 -16.53 -2.33
C VAL A 98 8.49 -16.99 -1.86
N ALA A 99 9.50 -16.17 -2.15
CA ALA A 99 10.84 -16.37 -1.63
C ALA A 99 10.90 -15.95 -0.16
N GLY A 100 11.55 -16.78 0.66
CA GLY A 100 11.74 -16.48 2.07
C GLY A 100 10.49 -16.71 2.93
N ARG A 101 10.43 -15.99 4.06
CA ARG A 101 9.38 -16.16 5.05
C ARG A 101 8.07 -15.53 4.60
N ARG A 102 6.97 -16.26 4.76
CA ARG A 102 5.64 -15.73 4.44
C ARG A 102 5.20 -14.69 5.47
N PRO A 103 4.66 -13.55 5.02
CA PRO A 103 4.10 -12.55 5.93
C PRO A 103 2.96 -13.10 6.79
N ARG A 104 2.84 -12.62 8.03
CA ARG A 104 1.79 -13.03 8.95
C ARG A 104 0.42 -12.51 8.54
N ARG A 105 0.37 -11.25 8.11
CA ARG A 105 -0.86 -10.60 7.67
C ARG A 105 -1.04 -10.86 6.18
N ARG A 106 -2.16 -11.47 5.83
CA ARG A 106 -2.38 -11.93 4.47
C ARG A 106 -3.85 -11.84 4.09
N VAL A 107 -4.10 -11.36 2.88
CA VAL A 107 -5.41 -11.40 2.23
C VAL A 107 -5.25 -11.94 0.82
N GLU A 108 -6.23 -12.68 0.33
CA GLU A 108 -6.23 -13.15 -1.06
C GLU A 108 -6.94 -12.15 -1.97
N ASN A 109 -7.88 -11.40 -1.42
CA ASN A 109 -8.68 -10.41 -2.12
C ASN A 109 -8.69 -9.13 -1.29
N LEU A 110 -8.55 -7.98 -1.94
CA LEU A 110 -8.54 -6.69 -1.25
C LEU A 110 -9.84 -6.42 -0.47
N ARG A 111 -10.96 -7.00 -0.87
CA ARG A 111 -12.23 -6.85 -0.14
C ARG A 111 -12.17 -7.42 1.27
N GLU A 112 -11.28 -8.36 1.53
CA GLU A 112 -11.07 -8.93 2.87
C GLU A 112 -10.53 -7.88 3.86
N LEU A 113 -10.02 -6.75 3.37
CA LEU A 113 -9.59 -5.64 4.22
C LEU A 113 -10.79 -4.95 4.89
N LEU A 114 -11.96 -4.96 4.27
CA LEU A 114 -13.13 -4.26 4.81
C LEU A 114 -13.50 -4.70 6.23
N PRO A 115 -13.69 -6.00 6.50
CA PRO A 115 -14.03 -6.43 7.85
C PRO A 115 -12.90 -6.21 8.86
N LEU A 116 -11.66 -6.10 8.40
CA LEU A 116 -10.50 -5.90 9.27
C LEU A 116 -10.28 -4.44 9.63
N LEU A 117 -10.66 -3.51 8.76
CA LEU A 117 -10.33 -2.10 8.90
C LEU A 117 -11.53 -1.21 9.25
N LEU A 118 -12.76 -1.70 9.09
CA LEU A 118 -13.95 -0.93 9.43
C LEU A 118 -14.30 -1.04 10.92
N PRO A 119 -15.09 -0.08 11.46
CA PRO A 119 -15.47 -0.08 12.87
C PRO A 119 -16.13 -1.40 13.29
N GLY A 120 -15.78 -1.90 14.48
CA GLY A 120 -16.29 -3.17 15.00
C GLY A 120 -15.54 -4.40 14.52
N ALA A 121 -14.61 -4.26 13.56
CA ALA A 121 -13.80 -5.36 13.09
C ALA A 121 -12.68 -5.70 14.09
N PRO A 122 -12.22 -6.97 14.12
CA PRO A 122 -11.03 -7.33 14.91
C PRO A 122 -9.80 -6.55 14.44
N ARG A 123 -9.01 -6.05 15.39
CA ARG A 123 -7.81 -5.24 15.08
C ARG A 123 -6.54 -6.10 15.04
N THR A 124 -6.61 -7.21 14.39
CA THR A 124 -5.49 -8.19 14.33
C THR A 124 -4.87 -8.27 12.95
N LEU A 125 -4.55 -7.16 12.39
CA LEU A 125 -3.75 -7.12 11.18
C LEU A 125 -2.26 -7.22 11.47
#